data_906cb2fff3db1f894049941d3795857d
#
_entry.id   906cb2fff3db1f894049941d3795857d
#
_cell.length_a   1.000
_cell.length_b   1.000
_cell.length_c   1.000
_cell.angle_alpha   90.00
_cell.angle_beta   90.00
_cell.angle_gamma   90.00
#
_symmetry.space_group_name_H-M   'P 1'
#
loop_
_entity.id
_entity.type
_entity.pdbx_description
1 polymer ?
#
loop_
_entity_poly.entity_id
_entity_poly.type
_entity_poly.pdbx_seq_one_letter_code
_entity_poly.pdbx_strand_id
1 'polypeptide(L)'
;GWKNSTPAGDIPFDYSVEDAAGRVRVQVKNQRSEKKVPKLWKGNSAVFVVETQKTRAGKDKGGKDTRPYRFGEFDILAVCLHPSTGKWEDFLYTVGNWLLPRKGNKKLVAVLQPVDPGAKQEWTADFATAVSWYRAAKTKTIAAPSTAPRVRKPK
;
A
#
# COMPACT_ATOMS: atom_id res chain seq x y z
N GLY A 1 -7.38 -11.87 21.17
CA GLY A 1 -6.72 -12.44 19.99
C GLY A 1 -7.41 -12.09 18.69
N TRP A 2 -6.68 -12.15 17.61
CA TRP A 2 -7.18 -11.88 16.27
C TRP A 2 -7.79 -13.15 15.67
N LYS A 3 -8.97 -13.03 15.07
CA LYS A 3 -9.53 -14.04 14.19
C LYS A 3 -9.26 -13.63 12.75
N ASN A 4 -8.66 -14.53 12.00
CA ASN A 4 -8.36 -14.32 10.58
C ASN A 4 -9.35 -15.09 9.71
N SER A 5 -9.82 -14.45 8.65
CA SER A 5 -10.63 -15.11 7.64
C SER A 5 -10.22 -14.67 6.23
N THR A 6 -10.21 -15.63 5.30
CA THR A 6 -10.00 -15.37 3.88
C THR A 6 -11.36 -15.23 3.22
N PRO A 7 -11.67 -14.11 2.59
CA PRO A 7 -12.95 -13.93 1.92
C PRO A 7 -13.07 -14.84 0.70
N ALA A 8 -14.28 -15.30 0.41
CA ALA A 8 -14.60 -15.99 -0.82
C ALA A 8 -15.08 -15.00 -1.88
N GLY A 9 -14.75 -15.24 -3.16
CA GLY A 9 -15.20 -14.44 -4.29
C GLY A 9 -14.28 -13.28 -4.65
N ASP A 10 -14.79 -12.40 -5.51
CA ASP A 10 -14.03 -11.27 -6.06
C ASP A 10 -14.17 -10.03 -5.15
N ILE A 11 -13.44 -10.04 -4.07
CA ILE A 11 -13.47 -9.01 -3.02
C ILE A 11 -12.15 -8.22 -3.06
N PRO A 12 -12.16 -6.88 -2.81
CA PRO A 12 -10.99 -6.04 -2.98
C PRO A 12 -9.99 -6.08 -1.80
N PHE A 13 -9.97 -7.17 -1.02
CA PHE A 13 -8.99 -7.39 0.04
C PHE A 13 -8.71 -8.88 0.22
N ASP A 14 -7.54 -9.22 0.74
CA ASP A 14 -7.08 -10.62 0.85
C ASP A 14 -7.50 -11.28 2.16
N TYR A 15 -7.52 -10.51 3.26
CA TYR A 15 -7.81 -11.00 4.59
C TYR A 15 -8.76 -10.08 5.34
N SER A 16 -9.55 -10.68 6.19
CA SER A 16 -10.33 -9.98 7.21
C SER A 16 -9.87 -10.45 8.58
N VAL A 17 -9.48 -9.52 9.41
CA VAL A 17 -9.00 -9.76 10.76
C VAL A 17 -9.96 -9.12 11.74
N GLU A 18 -10.39 -9.84 12.76
CA GLU A 18 -11.37 -9.38 13.71
C GLU A 18 -10.88 -9.58 15.14
N ASP A 19 -11.07 -8.59 15.98
CA ASP A 19 -10.92 -8.66 17.44
C ASP A 19 -12.16 -8.09 18.12
N ALA A 20 -12.11 -7.94 19.46
CA ALA A 20 -13.22 -7.40 20.24
C ALA A 20 -13.65 -5.97 19.83
N ALA A 21 -12.76 -5.19 19.23
CA ALA A 21 -13.02 -3.83 18.78
C ALA A 21 -13.54 -3.74 17.34
N GLY A 22 -13.59 -4.85 16.60
CA GLY A 22 -14.18 -4.91 15.25
C GLY A 22 -13.30 -5.54 14.19
N ARG A 23 -13.79 -5.47 12.97
CA ARG A 23 -13.16 -6.05 11.78
C ARG A 23 -12.23 -5.06 11.10
N VAL A 24 -11.13 -5.58 10.57
CA VAL A 24 -10.18 -4.84 9.74
C VAL A 24 -9.92 -5.63 8.46
N ARG A 25 -10.04 -4.97 7.32
CA ARG A 25 -9.81 -5.57 6.00
C ARG A 25 -8.38 -5.27 5.55
N VAL A 26 -7.64 -6.30 5.19
CA VAL A 26 -6.22 -6.19 4.86
C VAL A 26 -5.98 -6.59 3.41
N GLN A 27 -5.36 -5.70 2.65
CA GLN A 27 -4.85 -5.98 1.32
C GLN A 27 -3.35 -6.24 1.41
N VAL A 28 -2.90 -7.36 0.84
CA VAL A 28 -1.49 -7.75 0.84
C VAL A 28 -0.91 -7.56 -0.56
N LYS A 29 0.25 -6.92 -0.63
CA LYS A 29 1.02 -6.74 -1.86
C LYS A 29 2.50 -7.00 -1.59
N ASN A 30 3.19 -7.54 -2.58
CA ASN A 30 4.65 -7.57 -2.55
C ASN A 30 5.23 -6.22 -2.97
N GLN A 31 6.32 -5.83 -2.35
CA GLN A 31 7.17 -4.75 -2.88
C GLN A 31 7.48 -5.03 -4.35
N ARG A 32 7.42 -4.00 -5.18
CA ARG A 32 7.72 -4.14 -6.60
C ARG A 32 9.20 -4.43 -6.83
N SER A 33 9.46 -5.41 -7.67
CA SER A 33 10.79 -5.72 -8.15
C SER A 33 10.79 -5.84 -9.67
N GLU A 34 11.94 -5.61 -10.28
CA GLU A 34 12.16 -5.80 -11.70
C GLU A 34 13.45 -6.61 -11.87
N LYS A 35 13.38 -7.73 -12.61
CA LYS A 35 14.49 -8.68 -12.78
C LYS A 35 15.13 -9.09 -11.44
N LYS A 36 14.30 -9.36 -10.43
CA LYS A 36 14.70 -9.71 -9.06
C LYS A 36 15.39 -8.58 -8.27
N VAL A 37 15.41 -7.36 -8.79
CA VAL A 37 15.96 -6.19 -8.09
C VAL A 37 14.80 -5.35 -7.56
N PRO A 38 14.79 -4.99 -6.26
CA PRO A 38 13.77 -4.12 -5.69
C PRO A 38 13.71 -2.78 -6.43
N LYS A 39 12.50 -2.35 -6.78
CA LYS A 39 12.30 -1.07 -7.46
C LYS A 39 12.25 0.06 -6.44
N LEU A 40 12.95 1.16 -6.74
CA LEU A 40 13.02 2.33 -5.88
C LEU A 40 12.11 3.44 -6.40
N TRP A 41 11.60 4.24 -5.48
CA TRP A 41 10.73 5.37 -5.78
C TRP A 41 11.53 6.50 -6.44
N LYS A 42 11.23 6.76 -7.71
CA LYS A 42 11.81 7.90 -8.47
C LYS A 42 13.32 8.14 -8.20
N GLY A 43 14.09 7.07 -8.11
CA GLY A 43 15.53 7.16 -7.87
C GLY A 43 15.95 7.44 -6.42
N ASN A 44 15.04 7.43 -5.46
CA ASN A 44 15.35 7.53 -4.04
C ASN A 44 15.80 6.17 -3.51
N SER A 45 17.06 6.06 -3.06
CA SER A 45 17.67 4.79 -2.62
C SER A 45 17.11 4.22 -1.31
N ALA A 46 16.31 4.99 -0.58
CA ALA A 46 15.76 4.59 0.73
C ALA A 46 14.25 4.30 0.70
N VAL A 47 13.58 4.54 -0.43
CA VAL A 47 12.13 4.39 -0.56
C VAL A 47 11.80 3.38 -1.65
N PHE A 48 11.02 2.38 -1.29
CA PHE A 48 10.58 1.32 -2.19
C PHE A 48 9.27 1.69 -2.91
N VAL A 49 8.85 0.85 -3.82
CA VAL A 49 7.60 1.01 -4.58
C VAL A 49 6.73 -0.21 -4.38
N VAL A 50 5.44 0.01 -4.19
CA VAL A 50 4.42 -1.02 -4.27
C VAL A 50 3.38 -0.63 -5.32
N GLU A 51 2.88 -1.63 -6.04
CA GLU A 51 1.81 -1.45 -7.02
C GLU A 51 0.48 -1.92 -6.41
N THR A 52 -0.51 -1.01 -6.38
CA THR A 52 -1.79 -1.22 -5.71
C THR A 52 -2.94 -1.49 -6.69
N GLN A 53 -2.69 -2.12 -7.81
CA GLN A 53 -3.76 -2.54 -8.72
C GLN A 53 -4.34 -3.90 -8.30
N LYS A 54 -5.64 -4.08 -8.58
CA LYS A 54 -6.28 -5.39 -8.54
C LYS A 54 -5.63 -6.31 -9.59
N THR A 55 -5.43 -7.58 -9.24
CA THR A 55 -4.74 -8.54 -10.11
C THR A 55 -5.54 -8.93 -11.35
N ARG A 56 -6.86 -8.85 -11.29
CA ARG A 56 -7.74 -9.18 -12.41
C ARG A 56 -8.07 -7.94 -13.24
N ALA A 57 -7.88 -8.03 -14.54
CA ALA A 57 -8.41 -7.05 -15.47
C ALA A 57 -9.93 -7.10 -15.42
N GLY A 58 -10.55 -5.96 -15.16
CA GLY A 58 -12.00 -5.84 -15.14
C GLY A 58 -12.44 -4.56 -15.82
N LYS A 59 -13.60 -4.60 -16.45
CA LYS A 59 -14.30 -3.41 -16.95
C LYS A 59 -15.73 -3.47 -16.45
N ASP A 60 -16.28 -2.32 -16.06
CA ASP A 60 -17.71 -2.22 -15.76
C ASP A 60 -18.54 -2.24 -17.05
N LYS A 61 -19.87 -2.15 -16.90
CA LYS A 61 -20.79 -2.14 -18.07
C LYS A 61 -20.54 -0.97 -19.04
N GLY A 62 -19.91 0.11 -18.57
CA GLY A 62 -19.55 1.27 -19.39
C GLY A 62 -18.15 1.19 -19.99
N GLY A 63 -17.43 0.08 -19.81
CA GLY A 63 -16.07 -0.11 -20.31
C GLY A 63 -14.98 0.56 -19.47
N LYS A 64 -15.29 1.09 -18.29
CA LYS A 64 -14.29 1.67 -17.39
C LYS A 64 -13.43 0.62 -16.73
N ASP A 65 -12.13 0.90 -16.61
CA ASP A 65 -11.18 0.05 -15.92
C ASP A 65 -11.52 -0.02 -14.42
N THR A 66 -11.74 -1.24 -13.90
CA THR A 66 -12.07 -1.51 -12.49
C THR A 66 -10.85 -2.00 -11.68
N ARG A 67 -9.67 -2.06 -12.27
CA ARG A 67 -8.43 -2.50 -11.59
C ARG A 67 -7.91 -1.55 -10.52
N PRO A 68 -8.03 -0.21 -10.66
CA PRO A 68 -7.64 0.68 -9.58
C PRO A 68 -8.50 0.46 -8.34
N TYR A 69 -7.87 0.48 -7.16
CA TYR A 69 -8.61 0.50 -5.90
C TYR A 69 -9.29 1.84 -5.68
N ARG A 70 -10.47 1.79 -5.08
CA ARG A 70 -11.12 2.96 -4.50
C ARG A 70 -10.72 3.08 -3.03
N PHE A 71 -10.62 4.31 -2.53
CA PHE A 71 -10.49 4.51 -1.09
C PHE A 71 -11.69 3.88 -0.36
N GLY A 72 -11.42 3.20 0.76
CA GLY A 72 -12.43 2.48 1.55
C GLY A 72 -12.65 1.02 1.15
N GLU A 73 -12.04 0.51 0.09
CA GLU A 73 -12.14 -0.90 -0.28
C GLU A 73 -11.33 -1.83 0.64
N PHE A 74 -10.31 -1.31 1.30
CA PHE A 74 -9.56 -1.99 2.36
C PHE A 74 -9.08 -0.98 3.41
N ASP A 75 -8.74 -1.47 4.59
CA ASP A 75 -8.41 -0.63 5.74
C ASP A 75 -6.91 -0.53 5.99
N ILE A 76 -6.19 -1.62 5.79
CA ILE A 76 -4.73 -1.71 5.94
C ILE A 76 -4.12 -2.25 4.65
N LEU A 77 -3.05 -1.61 4.19
CA LEU A 77 -2.16 -2.15 3.18
C LEU A 77 -0.97 -2.80 3.88
N ALA A 78 -0.76 -4.09 3.62
CA ALA A 78 0.38 -4.85 4.08
C ALA A 78 1.34 -5.09 2.91
N VAL A 79 2.54 -4.56 2.98
CA VAL A 79 3.55 -4.69 1.94
C VAL A 79 4.64 -5.65 2.39
N CYS A 80 4.74 -6.80 1.69
CA CYS A 80 5.80 -7.77 1.94
C CYS A 80 7.12 -7.27 1.33
N LEU A 81 8.16 -7.23 2.14
CA LEU A 81 9.49 -6.75 1.75
C LEU A 81 10.42 -7.89 1.30
N HIS A 82 9.89 -9.08 1.04
CA HIS A 82 10.68 -10.23 0.59
C HIS A 82 11.65 -9.91 -0.56
N PRO A 83 11.26 -9.11 -1.58
CA PRO A 83 12.20 -8.73 -2.65
C PRO A 83 13.47 -8.03 -2.18
N SER A 84 13.40 -7.32 -1.04
CA SER A 84 14.57 -6.63 -0.44
C SER A 84 15.28 -7.45 0.62
N THR A 85 14.54 -8.22 1.41
CA THR A 85 15.06 -8.86 2.63
C THR A 85 15.29 -10.37 2.50
N GLY A 86 14.65 -11.00 1.51
CA GLY A 86 14.62 -12.46 1.35
C GLY A 86 13.74 -13.18 2.37
N LYS A 87 13.01 -12.45 3.21
CA LYS A 87 12.16 -13.00 4.26
C LYS A 87 10.69 -12.70 4.00
N TRP A 88 9.85 -13.73 3.97
CA TRP A 88 8.42 -13.60 3.74
C TRP A 88 7.66 -13.00 4.91
N GLU A 89 8.22 -13.02 6.10
CA GLU A 89 7.65 -12.43 7.31
C GLU A 89 7.91 -10.93 7.47
N ASP A 90 8.74 -10.34 6.62
CA ASP A 90 9.05 -8.90 6.68
C ASP A 90 7.99 -8.07 5.97
N PHE A 91 7.23 -7.33 6.75
CA PHE A 91 6.16 -6.46 6.28
C PHE A 91 6.31 -5.03 6.78
N LEU A 92 5.82 -4.09 5.96
CA LEU A 92 5.44 -2.76 6.40
C LEU A 92 3.95 -2.56 6.15
N TYR A 93 3.30 -1.92 7.11
CA TYR A 93 1.87 -1.66 7.11
C TYR A 93 1.58 -0.17 7.10
N THR A 94 0.54 0.22 6.40
CA THR A 94 -0.02 1.57 6.46
C THR A 94 -1.54 1.53 6.38
N VAL A 95 -2.18 2.64 6.74
CA VAL A 95 -3.64 2.79 6.61
C VAL A 95 -4.00 3.00 5.13
N GLY A 96 -4.95 2.23 4.64
CA GLY A 96 -5.37 2.28 3.24
C GLY A 96 -5.81 3.67 2.79
N ASN A 97 -6.54 4.39 3.63
CA ASN A 97 -7.02 5.74 3.33
C ASN A 97 -5.91 6.81 3.35
N TRP A 98 -4.70 6.47 3.77
CA TRP A 98 -3.55 7.39 3.74
C TRP A 98 -2.74 7.32 2.44
N LEU A 99 -3.02 6.38 1.57
CA LEU A 99 -2.31 6.21 0.31
C LEU A 99 -2.48 7.43 -0.59
N LEU A 100 -1.55 7.61 -1.52
CA LEU A 100 -1.62 8.69 -2.50
C LEU A 100 -2.83 8.51 -3.40
N PRO A 101 -3.61 9.58 -3.62
CA PRO A 101 -4.71 9.54 -4.57
C PRO A 101 -4.20 9.55 -6.01
N ARG A 102 -4.99 9.01 -6.93
CA ARG A 102 -4.71 9.08 -8.35
C ARG A 102 -4.82 10.52 -8.85
N LYS A 103 -3.86 10.94 -9.65
CA LYS A 103 -3.92 12.24 -10.31
C LYS A 103 -5.16 12.31 -11.22
N GLY A 104 -5.97 13.34 -11.01
CA GLY A 104 -7.19 13.56 -11.78
C GLY A 104 -8.44 12.85 -11.25
N ASN A 105 -8.31 11.91 -10.31
CA ASN A 105 -9.45 11.29 -9.63
C ASN A 105 -9.10 10.92 -8.18
N LYS A 106 -9.45 11.79 -7.25
CA LYS A 106 -9.13 11.64 -5.82
C LYS A 106 -9.90 10.51 -5.12
N LYS A 107 -10.88 9.90 -5.76
CA LYS A 107 -11.61 8.73 -5.21
C LYS A 107 -10.86 7.43 -5.44
N LEU A 108 -9.89 7.43 -6.35
CA LEU A 108 -9.07 6.28 -6.69
C LEU A 108 -7.69 6.37 -6.03
N VAL A 109 -7.18 5.22 -5.61
CA VAL A 109 -5.82 5.06 -5.12
C VAL A 109 -4.86 5.08 -6.31
N ALA A 110 -3.77 5.85 -6.20
CA ALA A 110 -2.72 5.83 -7.23
C ALA A 110 -2.10 4.42 -7.33
N VAL A 111 -1.81 3.99 -8.55
CA VAL A 111 -1.29 2.63 -8.81
C VAL A 111 0.04 2.40 -8.11
N LEU A 112 0.95 3.37 -8.17
CA LEU A 112 2.25 3.28 -7.52
C LEU A 112 2.24 4.09 -6.22
N GLN A 113 2.71 3.45 -5.15
CA GLN A 113 2.80 4.06 -3.83
C GLN A 113 4.25 3.99 -3.33
N PRO A 114 4.74 5.06 -2.68
CA PRO A 114 6.02 5.01 -2.02
C PRO A 114 5.92 4.22 -0.71
N VAL A 115 6.89 3.36 -0.46
CA VAL A 115 7.03 2.61 0.79
C VAL A 115 8.31 3.07 1.47
N ASP A 116 8.18 3.91 2.48
CA ASP A 116 9.31 4.53 3.16
C ASP A 116 9.51 3.96 4.57
N PRO A 117 10.49 3.07 4.77
CA PRO A 117 10.77 2.52 6.08
C PRO A 117 11.20 3.58 7.11
N GLY A 118 11.71 4.71 6.65
CA GLY A 118 12.13 5.84 7.50
C GLY A 118 10.97 6.73 7.96
N ALA A 119 9.82 6.68 7.29
CA ALA A 119 8.63 7.45 7.65
C ALA A 119 7.80 6.71 8.72
N LYS A 120 8.32 6.63 9.92
CA LYS A 120 7.80 5.78 11.01
C LYS A 120 6.45 6.20 11.58
N GLN A 121 5.92 7.36 11.22
CA GLN A 121 4.56 7.79 11.56
C GLN A 121 3.54 7.46 10.45
N GLU A 122 3.99 6.91 9.34
CA GLU A 122 3.17 6.55 8.19
C GLU A 122 3.24 5.06 7.88
N TRP A 123 4.41 4.46 8.12
CA TRP A 123 4.69 3.04 7.90
C TRP A 123 5.21 2.40 9.18
N THR A 124 4.75 1.19 9.47
CA THR A 124 5.17 0.44 10.66
C THR A 124 5.33 -1.04 10.33
N ALA A 125 6.31 -1.69 10.97
CA ALA A 125 6.46 -3.14 10.94
C ALA A 125 5.50 -3.87 11.89
N ASP A 126 4.78 -3.13 12.75
CA ASP A 126 3.85 -3.69 13.73
C ASP A 126 2.41 -3.54 13.27
N PHE A 127 1.75 -4.66 12.99
CA PHE A 127 0.36 -4.68 12.52
C PHE A 127 -0.60 -4.04 13.52
N ALA A 128 -0.45 -4.31 14.81
CA ALA A 128 -1.32 -3.72 15.84
C ALA A 128 -1.23 -2.19 15.88
N THR A 129 -0.04 -1.64 15.65
CA THR A 129 0.16 -0.19 15.53
C THR A 129 -0.60 0.38 14.33
N ALA A 130 -0.50 -0.25 13.15
CA ALA A 130 -1.24 0.18 11.97
C ALA A 130 -2.76 0.15 12.18
N VAL A 131 -3.26 -0.88 12.85
CA VAL A 131 -4.68 -0.99 13.22
C VAL A 131 -5.09 0.13 14.18
N SER A 132 -4.25 0.47 15.14
CA SER A 132 -4.52 1.59 16.06
C SER A 132 -4.61 2.93 15.31
N TRP A 133 -3.75 3.14 14.32
CA TRP A 133 -3.82 4.32 13.44
C TRP A 133 -5.12 4.38 12.65
N TYR A 134 -5.52 3.26 12.07
CA TYR A 134 -6.79 3.16 11.35
C TYR A 134 -7.99 3.46 12.25
N ARG A 135 -8.03 2.88 13.45
CA ARG A 135 -9.11 3.07 14.42
C ARG A 135 -9.17 4.47 15.01
N ALA A 136 -8.03 5.16 15.07
CA ALA A 136 -7.99 6.57 15.48
C ALA A 136 -8.61 7.51 14.44
N ALA A 137 -8.89 7.03 13.24
CA ALA A 137 -9.59 7.75 12.16
C ALA A 137 -8.94 9.09 11.76
N LYS A 138 -7.62 9.22 11.94
CA LYS A 138 -6.91 10.43 11.49
C LYS A 138 -6.93 10.52 9.96
N THR A 139 -7.27 11.70 9.46
CA THR A 139 -7.09 12.05 8.05
C THR A 139 -5.64 12.41 7.79
N LYS A 140 -4.98 11.64 6.94
CA LYS A 140 -3.56 11.80 6.60
C LYS A 140 -3.31 11.32 5.18
N THR A 141 -2.26 11.81 4.57
CA THR A 141 -1.74 11.28 3.29
C THR A 141 -0.25 11.01 3.47
N ILE A 142 0.21 9.82 3.06
CA ILE A 142 1.62 9.48 3.12
C ILE A 142 2.44 10.44 2.26
N ALA A 143 3.66 10.75 2.70
CA ALA A 143 4.54 11.62 1.94
C ALA A 143 5.01 10.94 0.64
N ALA A 144 4.96 11.67 -0.46
CA ALA A 144 5.65 11.32 -1.70
C ALA A 144 7.02 11.98 -1.66
N PRO A 145 8.12 11.25 -1.43
CA PRO A 145 9.44 11.86 -1.40
C PRO A 145 9.73 12.54 -2.72
N SER A 146 10.25 13.77 -2.66
CA SER A 146 10.74 14.44 -3.85
C SER A 146 11.98 13.72 -4.38
N THR A 147 12.13 13.67 -5.71
CA THR A 147 13.42 13.32 -6.30
C THR A 147 14.45 14.35 -5.86
N ALA A 148 15.64 13.89 -5.43
CA ALA A 148 16.75 14.80 -5.20
C ALA A 148 16.94 15.68 -6.44
N PRO A 149 17.16 17.00 -6.27
CA PRO A 149 17.37 17.88 -7.40
C PRO A 149 18.52 17.32 -8.25
N ARG A 150 18.29 17.20 -9.57
CA ARG A 150 19.37 16.83 -10.49
C ARG A 150 20.46 17.88 -10.37
N VAL A 151 21.59 17.48 -9.83
CA VAL A 151 22.80 18.33 -9.90
C VAL A 151 23.11 18.47 -11.39
N ARG A 152 22.90 19.68 -11.92
CA ARG A 152 23.35 19.99 -13.28
C ARG A 152 24.87 19.83 -13.29
N LYS A 153 25.35 18.88 -14.08
CA LYS A 153 26.81 18.82 -14.34
C LYS A 153 27.22 20.17 -14.94
N PRO A 154 28.27 20.79 -14.43
CA PRO A 154 28.81 22.00 -15.06
C PRO A 154 29.14 21.68 -16.52
N LYS A 155 28.77 22.61 -17.41
CA LYS A 155 29.13 22.53 -18.84
C LYS A 155 30.63 22.64 -19.00
#